data_2fc72408f6b5d29c3f47b7c1641c1262
#
_entry.id   2fc72408f6b5d29c3f47b7c1641c1262
#
_cell.length_a   1.000
_cell.length_b   1.000
_cell.length_c   1.000
_cell.angle_alpha   90.00
_cell.angle_beta   90.00
_cell.angle_gamma   90.00
#
_symmetry.space_group_name_H-M   'P 1'
#
loop_
_entity.id
_entity.type
_entity.pdbx_description
1 polymer ?
#
loop_
_entity_poly.entity_id
_entity_poly.type
_entity_poly.pdbx_seq_one_letter_code
_entity_poly.pdbx_strand_id
1 'polypeptide(L)'
;MYKRQLGKPSRALVGFAKTGVLAPGAKETLTIDVTKESFASYDDSGATGHKSCYVLEEGSYEFYVGSDVRSAAFAGAYEQPFKVVEILTEAMAPVEAFERMKAVPGEDGTLKPGYEAAPLRTVDPIERMKENRMEPITYTGDKGYKLGDVLDKKVTMEEFVAQLSDEDLICIFRGEGMCSPKVTPGTAAAFGGLTPELQEFGIPAACCTDGPSGLRFDCGTRAFSMPNGTLLGCTFDLPLVEDLYEMAGREMRQNRVDALLGPGMNIHRNPLNGRNFEYISEDPYLTGWISAVQILGMEKSDVTGTIKHFCANNQESNRHHVDAVVSERALREIYLKGYEIAVKEGGARSIMSTYGPVNGIWTAGNYDLLTTILRGEWNYDGFVMTDWWAMSNREGYEATKTTHAPMVSAGNDVFMVCTDCSDMGQDDVKEALENGEITRGDLQRNAMNVLHFILGTPSILRFLDRISEEEKEAQEQMGDNDFVAADLVTYEADPATGDVVIDASAWNTKKGNSEVCGVTILADKMGTYDIEIEMKSDLEDLAQLPVTVYIDNIVKTMISIRGTKGEWIKETRDLGFFFGPNHYLKLYFGANGLELGKIRLKLREGMEVLSKHEE
;
A
#
# COMPACT_ATOMS: atom_id res chain seq x y z
N MET A 1 34.16 7.39 -24.46
CA MET A 1 34.24 6.64 -25.73
C MET A 1 33.04 5.72 -25.81
N TYR A 2 32.16 5.89 -26.76
CA TYR A 2 30.95 5.14 -26.89
C TYR A 2 31.18 3.88 -27.74
N LYS A 3 31.65 2.83 -27.13
CA LYS A 3 31.59 1.49 -27.68
C LYS A 3 30.78 0.64 -26.72
N ARG A 4 29.45 0.81 -26.71
CA ARG A 4 28.62 -0.01 -25.86
C ARG A 4 27.56 -0.66 -26.71
N GLN A 5 27.64 -1.96 -26.83
CA GLN A 5 26.73 -2.76 -27.62
C GLN A 5 25.28 -2.60 -27.12
N LEU A 6 25.12 -2.38 -25.80
CA LEU A 6 23.83 -2.23 -25.14
C LEU A 6 23.21 -0.83 -25.29
N GLY A 7 23.97 0.21 -25.72
CA GLY A 7 23.42 1.56 -25.90
C GLY A 7 22.95 2.21 -24.61
N LYS A 8 23.85 2.34 -23.63
CA LYS A 8 23.57 2.98 -22.32
C LYS A 8 23.17 4.44 -22.45
N PRO A 9 22.48 5.02 -21.45
CA PRO A 9 22.32 6.48 -21.35
C PRO A 9 23.67 7.17 -21.31
N SER A 10 23.71 8.42 -21.79
CA SER A 10 24.98 9.21 -21.83
C SER A 10 25.52 9.50 -20.43
N ARG A 11 24.65 9.62 -19.45
CA ARG A 11 24.95 9.79 -18.01
C ARG A 11 23.89 9.11 -17.16
N ALA A 12 24.29 8.59 -16.01
CA ALA A 12 23.41 8.06 -14.97
C ALA A 12 23.92 8.56 -13.60
N LEU A 13 23.03 8.85 -12.68
CA LEU A 13 23.39 9.13 -11.29
C LEU A 13 23.85 7.83 -10.63
N VAL A 14 25.00 7.87 -9.95
CA VAL A 14 25.58 6.71 -9.26
C VAL A 14 26.02 7.02 -7.84
N GLY A 15 25.81 8.26 -7.38
CA GLY A 15 26.09 8.67 -6.03
C GLY A 15 25.80 10.16 -5.82
N PHE A 16 25.44 10.52 -4.62
CA PHE A 16 25.23 11.90 -4.18
C PHE A 16 25.51 12.02 -2.68
N ALA A 17 25.86 13.22 -2.25
CA ALA A 17 26.00 13.55 -0.84
C ALA A 17 25.72 15.04 -0.64
N LYS A 18 25.39 15.45 0.58
CA LYS A 18 25.14 16.83 0.94
C LYS A 18 26.12 17.30 2.03
N THR A 19 26.62 18.53 1.89
CA THR A 19 27.45 19.14 2.93
C THR A 19 26.62 19.50 4.15
N GLY A 20 27.24 19.56 5.30
CA GLY A 20 26.70 20.26 6.45
C GLY A 20 26.53 21.76 6.19
N VAL A 21 26.07 22.51 7.20
CA VAL A 21 25.98 23.99 7.13
C VAL A 21 27.39 24.57 7.13
N LEU A 22 27.77 25.20 6.02
CA LEU A 22 29.09 25.82 5.87
C LEU A 22 29.02 27.32 6.17
N ALA A 23 29.90 27.81 7.07
CA ALA A 23 30.11 29.24 7.23
C ALA A 23 30.76 29.84 5.96
N PRO A 24 30.61 31.15 5.69
CA PRO A 24 31.24 31.79 4.54
C PRO A 24 32.75 31.52 4.47
N GLY A 25 33.21 30.94 3.36
CA GLY A 25 34.63 30.58 3.17
C GLY A 25 35.06 29.23 3.75
N ALA A 26 34.18 28.54 4.49
CA ALA A 26 34.44 27.19 4.98
C ALA A 26 34.39 26.16 3.81
N LYS A 27 35.07 25.04 4.04
CA LYS A 27 35.12 23.91 3.09
C LYS A 27 34.88 22.62 3.83
N GLU A 28 34.23 21.69 3.16
CA GLU A 28 34.04 20.32 3.60
C GLU A 28 34.46 19.36 2.48
N THR A 29 35.03 18.23 2.86
CA THR A 29 35.35 17.15 1.92
C THR A 29 34.30 16.05 2.06
N LEU A 30 33.60 15.75 0.98
CA LEU A 30 32.66 14.65 0.91
C LEU A 30 33.31 13.44 0.24
N THR A 31 33.02 12.25 0.76
CA THR A 31 33.36 10.97 0.12
C THR A 31 32.09 10.34 -0.39
N ILE A 32 32.09 9.95 -1.66
CA ILE A 32 30.97 9.26 -2.32
C ILE A 32 31.51 7.93 -2.83
N ASP A 33 31.06 6.84 -2.22
CA ASP A 33 31.41 5.50 -2.67
C ASP A 33 30.48 5.10 -3.83
N VAL A 34 31.10 4.59 -4.91
CA VAL A 34 30.36 4.13 -6.10
C VAL A 34 30.68 2.67 -6.33
N THR A 35 29.68 1.82 -6.22
CA THR A 35 29.80 0.38 -6.48
C THR A 35 29.75 0.09 -7.98
N LYS A 36 30.33 -1.02 -8.41
CA LYS A 36 30.30 -1.42 -9.84
C LYS A 36 28.91 -1.79 -10.30
N GLU A 37 28.12 -2.32 -9.40
CA GLU A 37 26.72 -2.68 -9.62
C GLU A 37 25.86 -1.47 -10.01
N SER A 38 26.15 -0.28 -9.46
CA SER A 38 25.39 0.95 -9.74
C SER A 38 25.49 1.44 -11.18
N PHE A 39 26.52 1.01 -11.93
CA PHE A 39 26.69 1.36 -13.34
C PHE A 39 26.79 0.16 -14.30
N ALA A 40 26.46 -1.04 -13.85
CA ALA A 40 26.25 -2.21 -14.70
C ALA A 40 25.02 -2.02 -15.62
N SER A 41 24.92 -2.78 -16.68
CA SER A 41 23.75 -2.78 -17.58
C SER A 41 23.25 -4.19 -17.81
N TYR A 42 21.93 -4.32 -17.92
CA TYR A 42 21.29 -5.58 -18.17
C TYR A 42 21.24 -5.91 -19.67
N ASP A 43 21.76 -7.07 -20.06
CA ASP A 43 21.71 -7.55 -21.43
C ASP A 43 20.50 -8.48 -21.65
N ASP A 44 19.39 -7.90 -22.07
CA ASP A 44 18.18 -8.64 -22.42
C ASP A 44 18.23 -9.27 -23.81
N SER A 45 19.17 -8.84 -24.64
CA SER A 45 19.28 -9.23 -26.05
C SER A 45 20.30 -10.34 -26.33
N GLY A 46 21.27 -10.54 -25.43
CA GLY A 46 22.44 -11.36 -25.66
C GLY A 46 23.49 -10.70 -26.56
N ALA A 47 23.42 -9.38 -26.80
CA ALA A 47 24.37 -8.66 -27.66
C ALA A 47 25.82 -8.75 -27.15
N THR A 48 26.01 -8.93 -25.84
CA THR A 48 27.35 -9.14 -25.25
C THR A 48 27.77 -10.61 -25.21
N GLY A 49 26.90 -11.53 -25.63
CA GLY A 49 27.06 -12.97 -25.47
C GLY A 49 26.56 -13.52 -24.12
N HIS A 50 25.99 -12.65 -23.27
CA HIS A 50 25.52 -12.98 -21.91
C HIS A 50 24.09 -12.48 -21.70
N LYS A 51 23.10 -13.13 -22.38
CA LYS A 51 21.67 -12.80 -22.20
C LYS A 51 21.26 -12.97 -20.76
N SER A 52 20.37 -12.12 -20.31
CA SER A 52 19.81 -12.09 -18.95
C SER A 52 20.86 -11.90 -17.84
N CYS A 53 21.89 -11.13 -18.10
CA CYS A 53 22.95 -10.80 -17.15
C CYS A 53 23.11 -9.30 -16.97
N TYR A 54 23.42 -8.86 -15.76
CA TYR A 54 24.05 -7.56 -15.58
C TYR A 54 25.54 -7.65 -15.94
N VAL A 55 26.00 -6.75 -16.81
CA VAL A 55 27.37 -6.75 -17.30
C VAL A 55 27.99 -5.35 -17.21
N LEU A 56 29.32 -5.34 -17.08
CA LEU A 56 30.15 -4.19 -17.33
C LEU A 56 30.85 -4.43 -18.68
N GLU A 57 30.51 -3.65 -19.70
CA GLU A 57 31.16 -3.73 -20.99
C GLU A 57 32.60 -3.19 -20.89
N GLU A 58 33.51 -3.75 -21.65
CA GLU A 58 34.89 -3.28 -21.72
C GLU A 58 34.95 -1.82 -22.20
N GLY A 59 35.71 -0.99 -21.50
CA GLY A 59 36.00 0.39 -21.91
C GLY A 59 36.13 1.35 -20.72
N SER A 60 36.28 2.63 -21.08
CA SER A 60 36.42 3.71 -20.10
C SER A 60 35.06 4.16 -19.57
N TYR A 61 34.94 4.21 -18.25
CA TYR A 61 33.82 4.77 -17.52
C TYR A 61 34.24 6.11 -16.92
N GLU A 62 33.67 7.19 -17.45
CA GLU A 62 34.00 8.54 -17.02
C GLU A 62 33.07 9.00 -15.90
N PHE A 63 33.68 9.56 -14.86
CA PHE A 63 32.96 10.12 -13.71
C PHE A 63 32.95 11.65 -13.83
N TYR A 64 31.78 12.22 -13.55
CA TYR A 64 31.54 13.64 -13.54
C TYR A 64 30.95 14.03 -12.18
N VAL A 65 31.42 15.12 -11.59
CA VAL A 65 30.97 15.63 -10.29
C VAL A 65 30.50 17.07 -10.44
N GLY A 66 29.35 17.38 -9.85
CA GLY A 66 28.77 18.72 -9.91
C GLY A 66 27.43 18.79 -9.16
N SER A 67 26.82 19.96 -9.17
CA SER A 67 25.52 20.20 -8.55
C SER A 67 24.32 19.74 -9.37
N ASP A 68 24.52 19.45 -10.65
CA ASP A 68 23.50 18.96 -11.57
C ASP A 68 24.14 18.22 -12.77
N VAL A 69 23.31 17.49 -13.52
CA VAL A 69 23.75 16.66 -14.65
C VAL A 69 24.40 17.45 -15.81
N ARG A 70 24.12 18.75 -15.96
CA ARG A 70 24.61 19.59 -17.07
C ARG A 70 25.89 20.29 -16.70
N SER A 71 25.99 20.80 -15.45
CA SER A 71 27.18 21.51 -14.95
C SER A 71 28.28 20.61 -14.39
N ALA A 72 27.99 19.30 -14.24
CA ALA A 72 28.95 18.33 -13.73
C ALA A 72 30.23 18.29 -14.59
N ALA A 73 31.38 18.49 -13.93
CA ALA A 73 32.71 18.50 -14.57
C ALA A 73 33.35 17.11 -14.49
N PHE A 74 34.17 16.81 -15.49
CA PHE A 74 34.97 15.58 -15.52
C PHE A 74 35.87 15.51 -14.28
N ALA A 75 35.78 14.40 -13.53
CA ALA A 75 36.57 14.16 -12.33
C ALA A 75 37.58 13.02 -12.48
N GLY A 76 37.36 12.11 -13.41
CA GLY A 76 38.25 10.98 -13.66
C GLY A 76 37.60 9.88 -14.50
N ALA A 77 38.38 8.88 -14.85
CA ALA A 77 37.92 7.74 -15.60
C ALA A 77 38.44 6.43 -14.99
N TYR A 78 37.69 5.36 -15.19
CA TYR A 78 38.04 4.02 -14.76
C TYR A 78 37.98 3.08 -15.96
N GLU A 79 39.10 2.42 -16.25
CA GLU A 79 39.17 1.42 -17.30
C GLU A 79 38.66 0.08 -16.78
N GLN A 80 37.56 -0.38 -17.34
CA GLN A 80 36.91 -1.62 -16.95
C GLN A 80 37.09 -2.68 -18.03
N PRO A 81 37.69 -3.84 -17.73
CA PRO A 81 37.58 -5.00 -18.59
C PRO A 81 36.15 -5.53 -18.59
N PHE A 82 35.76 -6.30 -19.61
CA PHE A 82 34.46 -6.95 -19.62
C PHE A 82 34.28 -7.81 -18.37
N LYS A 83 33.11 -7.68 -17.71
CA LYS A 83 32.77 -8.47 -16.51
C LYS A 83 31.28 -8.77 -16.49
N VAL A 84 30.91 -10.04 -16.30
CA VAL A 84 29.57 -10.41 -15.85
C VAL A 84 29.48 -10.10 -14.35
N VAL A 85 28.55 -9.26 -13.98
CA VAL A 85 28.32 -8.84 -12.59
C VAL A 85 27.36 -9.80 -11.90
N GLU A 86 26.24 -10.10 -12.55
CA GLU A 86 25.19 -10.95 -12.01
C GLU A 86 24.54 -11.73 -13.16
N ILE A 87 24.26 -13.03 -12.90
CA ILE A 87 23.56 -13.90 -13.84
C ILE A 87 22.14 -14.08 -13.32
N LEU A 88 21.16 -13.70 -14.13
CA LEU A 88 19.75 -13.78 -13.82
C LEU A 88 19.01 -14.64 -14.84
N THR A 89 17.69 -14.63 -14.81
CA THR A 89 16.84 -15.28 -15.79
C THR A 89 15.98 -14.25 -16.52
N GLU A 90 15.59 -14.55 -17.76
CA GLU A 90 14.60 -13.73 -18.47
C GLU A 90 13.29 -13.71 -17.66
N ALA A 91 12.80 -12.51 -17.35
CA ALA A 91 11.54 -12.32 -16.64
C ALA A 91 10.85 -11.03 -17.10
N MET A 92 9.55 -11.09 -17.33
CA MET A 92 8.73 -9.94 -17.77
C MET A 92 9.14 -9.30 -19.12
N ALA A 93 9.81 -10.03 -20.01
CA ALA A 93 10.05 -9.54 -21.36
C ALA A 93 8.72 -9.31 -22.11
N PRO A 94 8.63 -8.32 -23.02
CA PRO A 94 7.40 -7.99 -23.73
C PRO A 94 6.96 -9.10 -24.69
N VAL A 95 5.65 -9.20 -24.89
CA VAL A 95 5.04 -10.10 -25.88
C VAL A 95 4.71 -9.36 -27.17
N GLU A 96 4.49 -8.04 -27.10
CA GLU A 96 4.23 -7.20 -28.27
C GLU A 96 5.53 -6.64 -28.85
N ALA A 97 5.62 -6.69 -30.19
CA ALA A 97 6.80 -6.16 -30.90
C ALA A 97 6.75 -4.63 -30.95
N PHE A 98 7.83 -4.01 -30.52
CA PHE A 98 8.04 -2.56 -30.66
C PHE A 98 9.54 -2.23 -30.83
N GLU A 99 9.80 -1.02 -31.27
CA GLU A 99 11.16 -0.50 -31.32
C GLU A 99 11.46 0.38 -30.10
N ARG A 100 12.55 0.08 -29.40
CA ARG A 100 13.05 0.91 -28.31
C ARG A 100 14.12 1.87 -28.79
N MET A 101 14.16 3.05 -28.19
CA MET A 101 15.17 4.05 -28.47
C MET A 101 16.53 3.61 -27.98
N LYS A 102 17.55 3.82 -28.80
CA LYS A 102 18.97 3.56 -28.51
C LYS A 102 19.83 4.72 -28.95
N ALA A 103 20.82 5.05 -28.17
CA ALA A 103 21.84 6.00 -28.61
C ALA A 103 22.77 5.34 -29.66
N VAL A 104 22.88 5.94 -30.83
CA VAL A 104 23.77 5.46 -31.90
C VAL A 104 24.77 6.54 -32.27
N PRO A 105 26.06 6.18 -32.58
CA PRO A 105 27.05 7.15 -33.03
C PRO A 105 26.67 7.70 -34.41
N GLY A 106 26.66 9.02 -34.55
CA GLY A 106 26.62 9.68 -35.86
C GLY A 106 28.00 9.68 -36.54
N GLU A 107 28.04 10.07 -37.81
CA GLU A 107 29.29 10.17 -38.60
C GLU A 107 30.30 11.15 -37.97
N ASP A 108 29.81 12.14 -37.26
CA ASP A 108 30.57 13.15 -36.53
C ASP A 108 31.02 12.71 -35.13
N GLY A 109 30.72 11.46 -34.75
CA GLY A 109 30.97 10.92 -33.40
C GLY A 109 30.03 11.41 -32.32
N THR A 110 29.05 12.28 -32.64
CA THR A 110 27.98 12.65 -31.70
C THR A 110 26.94 11.52 -31.57
N LEU A 111 26.33 11.41 -30.41
CA LEU A 111 25.25 10.45 -30.21
C LEU A 111 23.94 11.01 -30.75
N LYS A 112 23.24 10.19 -31.53
CA LYS A 112 21.93 10.51 -32.09
C LYS A 112 20.92 9.46 -31.64
N PRO A 113 19.62 9.82 -31.52
CA PRO A 113 18.56 8.84 -31.35
C PRO A 113 18.54 7.85 -32.51
N GLY A 114 18.57 6.58 -32.24
CA GLY A 114 18.31 5.48 -33.16
C GLY A 114 17.32 4.52 -32.51
N TYR A 115 16.95 3.47 -33.20
CA TYR A 115 15.97 2.50 -32.73
C TYR A 115 16.48 1.09 -32.99
N GLU A 116 16.06 0.16 -32.14
CA GLU A 116 16.26 -1.28 -32.32
C GLU A 116 15.01 -2.04 -31.86
N ALA A 117 14.74 -3.21 -32.43
CA ALA A 117 13.66 -4.07 -31.96
C ALA A 117 13.91 -4.49 -30.50
N ALA A 118 12.90 -4.36 -29.66
CA ALA A 118 12.96 -4.88 -28.30
C ALA A 118 12.95 -6.43 -28.32
N PRO A 119 13.80 -7.10 -27.52
CA PRO A 119 13.73 -8.56 -27.38
C PRO A 119 12.37 -8.98 -26.80
N LEU A 120 11.78 -9.98 -27.43
CA LEU A 120 10.49 -10.53 -27.01
C LEU A 120 10.66 -11.70 -26.03
N ARG A 121 9.61 -11.99 -25.28
CA ARG A 121 9.55 -13.09 -24.32
C ARG A 121 9.80 -14.44 -24.98
N THR A 122 10.67 -15.23 -24.37
CA THR A 122 11.00 -16.61 -24.80
C THR A 122 10.71 -17.65 -23.73
N VAL A 123 10.31 -17.23 -22.54
CA VAL A 123 9.99 -18.09 -21.38
C VAL A 123 8.50 -17.98 -21.05
N ASP A 124 7.88 -19.09 -20.71
CA ASP A 124 6.50 -19.14 -20.23
C ASP A 124 6.46 -18.95 -18.70
N PRO A 125 5.92 -17.83 -18.18
CA PRO A 125 5.84 -17.59 -16.75
C PRO A 125 4.87 -18.54 -16.03
N ILE A 126 3.87 -19.08 -16.73
CA ILE A 126 2.89 -20.03 -16.16
C ILE A 126 3.55 -21.39 -15.93
N GLU A 127 4.34 -21.88 -16.90
CA GLU A 127 5.08 -23.13 -16.70
C GLU A 127 6.14 -22.97 -15.59
N ARG A 128 6.85 -21.85 -15.56
CA ARG A 128 7.78 -21.54 -14.46
C ARG A 128 7.08 -21.54 -13.10
N MET A 129 5.90 -20.93 -12.99
CA MET A 129 5.09 -20.95 -11.77
C MET A 129 4.74 -22.36 -11.33
N LYS A 130 4.30 -23.21 -12.27
CA LYS A 130 3.95 -24.62 -11.96
C LYS A 130 5.16 -25.44 -11.49
N GLU A 131 6.31 -25.25 -12.12
CA GLU A 131 7.56 -25.94 -11.77
C GLU A 131 8.10 -25.56 -10.39
N ASN A 132 7.78 -24.34 -9.89
CA ASN A 132 8.29 -23.81 -8.63
C ASN A 132 7.22 -23.69 -7.54
N ARG A 133 6.09 -24.36 -7.68
CA ARG A 133 5.06 -24.38 -6.64
C ARG A 133 5.56 -24.98 -5.34
N MET A 134 5.16 -24.35 -4.24
CA MET A 134 5.41 -24.90 -2.91
C MET A 134 4.58 -26.17 -2.70
N GLU A 135 5.24 -27.23 -2.23
CA GLU A 135 4.54 -28.44 -1.78
C GLU A 135 3.63 -28.12 -0.59
N PRO A 136 2.37 -28.57 -0.62
CA PRO A 136 1.44 -28.27 0.46
C PRO A 136 1.88 -28.92 1.80
N ILE A 137 1.88 -28.12 2.86
CA ILE A 137 2.02 -28.63 4.22
C ILE A 137 0.70 -29.32 4.60
N THR A 138 0.78 -30.56 5.03
CA THR A 138 -0.40 -31.37 5.37
C THR A 138 -1.20 -30.74 6.51
N TYR A 139 -2.51 -30.62 6.34
CA TYR A 139 -3.41 -30.13 7.39
C TYR A 139 -3.42 -31.08 8.60
N THR A 140 -3.20 -30.51 9.77
CA THR A 140 -3.08 -31.30 11.02
C THR A 140 -4.32 -31.21 11.92
N GLY A 141 -5.28 -30.36 11.58
CA GLY A 141 -6.31 -29.89 12.51
C GLY A 141 -5.72 -29.00 13.61
N ASP A 142 -6.56 -28.38 14.38
CA ASP A 142 -6.16 -27.50 15.49
C ASP A 142 -5.30 -28.28 16.52
N LYS A 143 -4.08 -27.81 16.75
CA LYS A 143 -3.12 -28.31 17.72
C LYS A 143 -3.05 -27.45 18.97
N GLY A 144 -3.83 -26.37 19.01
CA GLY A 144 -3.80 -25.39 20.09
C GLY A 144 -2.61 -24.44 20.05
N TYR A 145 -1.82 -24.44 18.98
CA TYR A 145 -0.70 -23.50 18.80
C TYR A 145 -1.24 -22.09 18.59
N LYS A 146 -0.55 -21.11 19.17
CA LYS A 146 -0.86 -19.68 18.99
C LYS A 146 0.29 -18.99 18.23
N LEU A 147 -0.01 -17.90 17.53
CA LEU A 147 1.02 -17.13 16.81
C LEU A 147 2.12 -16.64 17.78
N GLY A 148 1.75 -16.35 19.04
CA GLY A 148 2.72 -16.04 20.10
C GLY A 148 3.71 -17.18 20.40
N ASP A 149 3.35 -18.44 20.13
CA ASP A 149 4.28 -19.57 20.31
C ASP A 149 5.35 -19.59 19.20
N VAL A 150 5.01 -19.11 17.99
CA VAL A 150 5.99 -18.88 16.91
C VAL A 150 6.94 -17.77 17.31
N LEU A 151 6.41 -16.63 17.82
CA LEU A 151 7.23 -15.53 18.35
C LEU A 151 8.21 -16.00 19.43
N ASP A 152 7.74 -16.84 20.33
CA ASP A 152 8.54 -17.42 21.42
C ASP A 152 9.43 -18.60 20.97
N LYS A 153 9.41 -18.95 19.67
CA LYS A 153 10.19 -20.07 19.09
C LYS A 153 9.88 -21.44 19.71
N LYS A 154 8.65 -21.65 20.18
CA LYS A 154 8.17 -22.93 20.71
C LYS A 154 7.70 -23.87 19.61
N VAL A 155 7.17 -23.29 18.51
CA VAL A 155 6.75 -23.98 17.28
C VAL A 155 7.29 -23.23 16.08
N THR A 156 7.42 -23.90 14.93
CA THR A 156 7.81 -23.24 13.68
C THR A 156 6.58 -22.59 13.02
N MET A 157 6.81 -21.71 12.05
CA MET A 157 5.71 -21.11 11.27
C MET A 157 4.98 -22.18 10.46
N GLU A 158 5.69 -23.16 9.93
CA GLU A 158 5.12 -24.28 9.17
C GLU A 158 4.22 -25.15 10.05
N GLU A 159 4.63 -25.44 11.29
CA GLU A 159 3.82 -26.19 12.26
C GLU A 159 2.56 -25.39 12.64
N PHE A 160 2.70 -24.08 12.81
CA PHE A 160 1.57 -23.21 13.10
C PHE A 160 0.58 -23.16 11.94
N VAL A 161 1.04 -22.92 10.70
CA VAL A 161 0.18 -22.83 9.51
C VAL A 161 -0.44 -24.18 9.13
N ALA A 162 0.20 -25.29 9.49
CA ALA A 162 -0.34 -26.63 9.25
C ALA A 162 -1.70 -26.87 9.94
N GLN A 163 -2.01 -26.18 11.03
CA GLN A 163 -3.27 -26.33 11.78
C GLN A 163 -4.41 -25.44 11.23
N LEU A 164 -4.12 -24.43 10.38
CA LEU A 164 -5.12 -23.56 9.81
C LEU A 164 -5.91 -24.28 8.71
N SER A 165 -7.22 -24.10 8.68
CA SER A 165 -8.09 -24.63 7.62
C SER A 165 -7.88 -23.90 6.30
N ASP A 166 -8.46 -24.40 5.21
CA ASP A 166 -8.41 -23.72 3.92
C ASP A 166 -9.17 -22.39 3.97
N GLU A 167 -10.28 -22.35 4.70
CA GLU A 167 -11.06 -21.13 4.94
C GLU A 167 -10.25 -20.10 5.74
N ASP A 168 -9.50 -20.51 6.78
CA ASP A 168 -8.61 -19.63 7.54
C ASP A 168 -7.54 -19.01 6.63
N LEU A 169 -6.91 -19.81 5.78
CA LEU A 169 -5.88 -19.36 4.85
C LEU A 169 -6.45 -18.37 3.81
N ILE A 170 -7.67 -18.63 3.31
CA ILE A 170 -8.37 -17.72 2.40
C ILE A 170 -8.73 -16.41 3.12
N CYS A 171 -9.15 -16.45 4.39
CA CYS A 171 -9.41 -15.24 5.18
C CYS A 171 -8.15 -14.40 5.36
N ILE A 172 -6.99 -15.01 5.61
CA ILE A 172 -5.70 -14.28 5.74
C ILE A 172 -5.31 -13.59 4.43
N PHE A 173 -5.60 -14.21 3.28
CA PHE A 173 -5.37 -13.60 1.96
C PHE A 173 -6.23 -12.34 1.71
N ARG A 174 -7.30 -12.12 2.46
CA ARG A 174 -8.26 -11.04 2.23
C ARG A 174 -8.13 -9.95 3.29
N GLY A 175 -7.80 -8.73 2.87
CA GLY A 175 -7.84 -7.54 3.71
C GLY A 175 -9.21 -6.87 3.67
N GLU A 176 -9.70 -6.40 4.82
CA GLU A 176 -10.94 -5.65 4.92
C GLU A 176 -10.70 -4.15 4.76
N GLY A 177 -11.68 -3.49 4.16
CA GLY A 177 -11.58 -2.11 3.72
C GLY A 177 -11.73 -1.07 4.78
N MET A 178 -11.75 0.12 4.23
CA MET A 178 -11.60 1.43 4.86
C MET A 178 -12.46 1.58 6.10
N CYS A 179 -11.86 2.15 7.16
CA CYS A 179 -12.52 2.37 8.44
C CYS A 179 -13.03 1.08 9.12
N SER A 180 -12.33 -0.05 8.97
CA SER A 180 -12.69 -1.28 9.68
C SER A 180 -12.74 -1.03 11.19
N PRO A 181 -13.81 -1.47 11.89
CA PRO A 181 -13.93 -1.32 13.34
C PRO A 181 -12.97 -2.22 14.13
N LYS A 182 -12.28 -3.14 13.46
CA LYS A 182 -11.37 -4.11 14.08
C LYS A 182 -9.99 -3.52 14.39
N VAL A 183 -9.70 -2.33 13.89
CA VAL A 183 -8.39 -1.63 13.98
C VAL A 183 -8.57 -0.15 14.29
N THR A 184 -7.48 0.62 14.31
CA THR A 184 -7.53 2.07 14.55
C THR A 184 -8.49 2.76 13.58
N PRO A 185 -9.44 3.55 14.07
CA PRO A 185 -10.41 4.25 13.24
C PRO A 185 -9.77 5.14 12.18
N GLY A 186 -10.39 5.19 11.00
CA GLY A 186 -9.92 6.02 9.89
C GLY A 186 -8.72 5.47 9.12
N THR A 187 -8.25 4.27 9.44
CA THR A 187 -7.20 3.59 8.69
C THR A 187 -7.70 3.06 7.35
N ALA A 188 -6.77 2.87 6.41
CA ALA A 188 -7.11 2.52 5.04
C ALA A 188 -7.54 1.06 4.85
N ALA A 189 -6.99 0.14 5.62
CA ALA A 189 -7.40 -1.26 5.64
C ALA A 189 -6.90 -2.01 6.87
N ALA A 190 -7.57 -3.13 7.16
CA ALA A 190 -7.19 -4.12 8.15
C ALA A 190 -6.85 -5.46 7.48
N PHE A 191 -5.92 -6.22 8.04
CA PHE A 191 -5.52 -7.54 7.53
C PHE A 191 -5.01 -8.45 8.66
N GLY A 192 -4.84 -9.74 8.38
CA GLY A 192 -4.40 -10.73 9.37
C GLY A 192 -5.57 -11.35 10.13
N GLY A 193 -5.64 -11.20 11.46
CA GLY A 193 -6.65 -11.82 12.32
C GLY A 193 -8.00 -11.10 12.27
N LEU A 194 -8.71 -11.20 11.17
CA LEU A 194 -9.95 -10.47 10.93
C LEU A 194 -11.22 -11.23 11.35
N THR A 195 -11.12 -12.52 11.66
CA THR A 195 -12.25 -13.32 12.17
C THR A 195 -12.00 -13.73 13.62
N PRO A 196 -13.05 -14.04 14.40
CA PRO A 196 -12.90 -14.57 15.75
C PRO A 196 -12.02 -15.83 15.80
N GLU A 197 -12.17 -16.73 14.81
CA GLU A 197 -11.41 -17.98 14.71
C GLU A 197 -9.92 -17.70 14.53
N LEU A 198 -9.55 -16.77 13.65
CA LEU A 198 -8.14 -16.35 13.46
C LEU A 198 -7.57 -15.70 14.72
N GLN A 199 -8.38 -14.91 15.45
CA GLN A 199 -7.96 -14.33 16.73
C GLN A 199 -7.80 -15.41 17.82
N GLU A 200 -8.59 -16.48 17.80
CA GLU A 200 -8.38 -17.62 18.68
C GLU A 200 -7.06 -18.32 18.43
N PHE A 201 -6.53 -18.33 17.20
CA PHE A 201 -5.17 -18.77 16.91
C PHE A 201 -4.10 -17.75 17.35
N GLY A 202 -4.48 -16.64 17.96
CA GLY A 202 -3.56 -15.61 18.44
C GLY A 202 -3.04 -14.69 17.35
N ILE A 203 -3.73 -14.60 16.21
CA ILE A 203 -3.39 -13.71 15.11
C ILE A 203 -4.09 -12.36 15.35
N PRO A 204 -3.36 -11.25 15.57
CA PRO A 204 -3.98 -9.95 15.70
C PRO A 204 -4.43 -9.39 14.34
N ALA A 205 -5.41 -8.49 14.37
CA ALA A 205 -5.65 -7.60 13.25
C ALA A 205 -4.54 -6.53 13.20
N ALA A 206 -3.90 -6.39 12.05
CA ALA A 206 -2.97 -5.33 11.74
C ALA A 206 -3.62 -4.33 10.78
N CYS A 207 -3.08 -3.11 10.69
CA CYS A 207 -3.65 -2.10 9.79
C CYS A 207 -2.61 -1.29 9.06
N CYS A 208 -3.06 -0.69 7.95
CA CYS A 208 -2.29 0.30 7.23
C CYS A 208 -3.08 1.61 7.10
N THR A 209 -2.34 2.73 7.05
CA THR A 209 -2.91 4.06 6.78
C THR A 209 -2.36 4.61 5.48
N ASP A 210 -3.20 5.35 4.74
CA ASP A 210 -2.73 6.06 3.56
C ASP A 210 -1.90 7.28 3.94
N GLY A 211 -1.19 7.84 2.99
CA GLY A 211 -0.52 9.12 3.10
C GLY A 211 1.00 9.10 2.92
N PRO A 212 1.54 9.05 1.67
CA PRO A 212 2.98 9.22 1.41
C PRO A 212 3.56 10.54 1.96
N SER A 213 2.69 11.55 2.19
CA SER A 213 3.06 12.86 2.76
C SER A 213 2.53 13.04 4.18
N GLY A 214 2.56 12.00 5.00
CA GLY A 214 2.06 11.95 6.37
C GLY A 214 0.80 11.09 6.51
N LEU A 215 0.57 10.61 7.73
CA LEU A 215 -0.56 9.72 8.04
C LEU A 215 -1.90 10.38 7.69
N ARG A 216 -2.77 9.62 7.02
CA ARG A 216 -4.13 10.04 6.70
C ARG A 216 -5.12 9.16 7.44
N PHE A 217 -5.91 9.80 8.29
CA PHE A 217 -7.03 9.15 8.97
C PHE A 217 -8.34 9.71 8.43
N ASP A 218 -9.16 8.85 7.83
CA ASP A 218 -10.45 9.26 7.25
C ASP A 218 -11.55 9.50 8.30
N CYS A 219 -11.22 9.34 9.59
CA CYS A 219 -12.07 9.67 10.73
C CYS A 219 -11.88 11.09 11.28
N GLY A 220 -10.99 11.90 10.70
CA GLY A 220 -10.71 13.26 11.15
C GLY A 220 -9.65 13.38 12.26
N THR A 221 -9.06 12.27 12.72
CA THR A 221 -7.86 12.31 13.59
C THR A 221 -6.77 13.09 12.88
N ARG A 222 -6.14 14.01 13.60
CA ARG A 222 -5.07 14.87 13.05
C ARG A 222 -3.75 14.13 13.13
N ALA A 223 -2.97 14.28 12.06
CA ALA A 223 -1.60 13.80 11.99
C ALA A 223 -0.70 14.87 11.37
N PHE A 224 0.61 14.72 11.51
CA PHE A 224 1.58 15.65 10.93
C PHE A 224 1.58 15.53 9.41
N SER A 225 1.51 16.68 8.72
CA SER A 225 1.74 16.76 7.28
C SER A 225 3.24 16.73 7.01
N MET A 226 3.66 15.80 6.16
CA MET A 226 5.04 15.65 5.72
C MET A 226 5.26 16.32 4.36
N PRO A 227 6.49 16.71 4.03
CA PRO A 227 6.82 17.12 2.67
C PRO A 227 6.48 16.02 1.67
N ASN A 228 6.04 16.40 0.46
CA ASN A 228 5.78 15.42 -0.58
C ASN A 228 7.07 14.77 -1.13
N GLY A 229 6.93 13.61 -1.80
CA GLY A 229 8.06 12.82 -2.29
C GLY A 229 9.00 13.60 -3.20
N THR A 230 8.46 14.43 -4.10
CA THR A 230 9.25 15.28 -5.00
C THR A 230 10.13 16.27 -4.22
N LEU A 231 9.58 16.89 -3.17
CA LEU A 231 10.35 17.82 -2.32
C LEU A 231 11.45 17.07 -1.55
N LEU A 232 11.15 15.89 -1.01
CA LEU A 232 12.15 15.05 -0.34
C LEU A 232 13.29 14.69 -1.29
N GLY A 233 13.00 14.29 -2.52
CA GLY A 233 13.99 14.04 -3.57
C GLY A 233 14.90 15.25 -3.87
N CYS A 234 14.31 16.44 -3.90
CA CYS A 234 15.07 17.69 -4.14
C CYS A 234 16.07 18.03 -3.00
N THR A 235 15.96 17.42 -1.83
CA THR A 235 16.91 17.66 -0.74
C THR A 235 18.28 17.07 -0.99
N PHE A 236 18.37 15.91 -1.64
CA PHE A 236 19.58 15.07 -1.74
C PHE A 236 20.21 14.79 -0.37
N ASP A 237 19.39 14.72 0.70
CA ASP A 237 19.82 14.66 2.10
C ASP A 237 19.21 13.43 2.77
N LEU A 238 19.91 12.30 2.70
CA LEU A 238 19.44 11.03 3.24
C LEU A 238 19.23 11.07 4.76
N PRO A 239 20.18 11.60 5.58
CA PRO A 239 19.99 11.70 7.03
C PRO A 239 18.76 12.51 7.42
N LEU A 240 18.51 13.65 6.77
CA LEU A 240 17.33 14.47 7.04
C LEU A 240 16.03 13.72 6.77
N VAL A 241 15.97 12.97 5.68
CA VAL A 241 14.77 12.19 5.31
C VAL A 241 14.57 11.04 6.30
N GLU A 242 15.63 10.35 6.71
CA GLU A 242 15.57 9.29 7.72
C GLU A 242 15.02 9.81 9.05
N ASP A 243 15.54 10.95 9.55
CA ASP A 243 15.09 11.58 10.80
C ASP A 243 13.60 11.98 10.73
N LEU A 244 13.14 12.52 9.59
CA LEU A 244 11.73 12.85 9.38
C LEU A 244 10.84 11.60 9.46
N TYR A 245 11.27 10.49 8.87
CA TYR A 245 10.48 9.27 8.88
C TYR A 245 10.63 8.47 10.19
N GLU A 246 11.66 8.70 10.98
CA GLU A 246 11.67 8.25 12.38
C GLU A 246 10.55 8.92 13.19
N MET A 247 10.31 10.22 12.99
CA MET A 247 9.17 10.91 13.63
C MET A 247 7.83 10.36 13.14
N ALA A 248 7.69 10.09 11.85
CA ALA A 248 6.50 9.45 11.30
C ALA A 248 6.28 8.05 11.89
N GLY A 249 7.33 7.26 12.05
CA GLY A 249 7.26 5.94 12.67
C GLY A 249 6.79 6.00 14.12
N ARG A 250 7.24 6.97 14.89
CA ARG A 250 6.75 7.19 16.27
C ARG A 250 5.26 7.55 16.27
N GLU A 251 4.81 8.44 15.37
CA GLU A 251 3.39 8.79 15.23
C GLU A 251 2.54 7.58 14.82
N MET A 252 3.03 6.74 13.89
CA MET A 252 2.39 5.48 13.52
C MET A 252 2.21 4.55 14.73
N ARG A 253 3.27 4.31 15.48
CA ARG A 253 3.25 3.43 16.66
C ARG A 253 2.27 3.94 17.73
N GLN A 254 2.26 5.25 18.00
CA GLN A 254 1.32 5.88 18.91
C GLN A 254 -0.14 5.71 18.45
N ASN A 255 -0.40 5.82 17.16
CA ASN A 255 -1.73 5.64 16.58
C ASN A 255 -2.08 4.17 16.27
N ARG A 256 -1.27 3.20 16.72
CA ARG A 256 -1.47 1.76 16.50
C ARG A 256 -1.58 1.39 15.02
N VAL A 257 -0.76 2.01 14.19
CA VAL A 257 -0.65 1.75 12.75
C VAL A 257 0.60 0.93 12.48
N ASP A 258 0.49 -0.14 11.73
CA ASP A 258 1.60 -1.07 11.48
C ASP A 258 2.34 -0.75 10.17
N ALA A 259 1.62 -0.25 9.16
CA ALA A 259 2.21 0.12 7.88
C ALA A 259 1.66 1.45 7.34
N LEU A 260 2.54 2.29 6.80
CA LEU A 260 2.18 3.47 6.01
C LEU A 260 2.12 3.08 4.53
N LEU A 261 1.07 3.46 3.80
CA LEU A 261 0.99 3.26 2.34
C LEU A 261 1.87 4.31 1.61
N GLY A 262 3.15 4.13 1.70
CA GLY A 262 4.22 4.95 1.18
C GLY A 262 5.58 4.37 1.57
N PRO A 263 6.68 4.82 0.91
CA PRO A 263 6.75 5.86 -0.10
C PRO A 263 6.12 5.46 -1.45
N GLY A 264 5.56 6.47 -2.14
CA GLY A 264 5.27 6.37 -3.56
C GLY A 264 6.55 6.56 -4.35
N MET A 265 6.89 5.63 -5.26
CA MET A 265 8.21 5.64 -5.88
C MET A 265 8.24 5.31 -7.38
N ASN A 266 7.10 5.45 -8.07
CA ASN A 266 7.09 5.35 -9.52
C ASN A 266 7.85 6.51 -10.15
N ILE A 267 8.45 6.26 -11.32
CA ILE A 267 9.32 7.20 -12.00
C ILE A 267 8.51 8.35 -12.63
N HIS A 268 8.97 9.59 -12.49
CA HIS A 268 8.45 10.78 -13.18
C HIS A 268 8.74 10.70 -14.68
N ARG A 269 8.06 9.80 -15.39
CA ARG A 269 8.27 9.63 -16.84
C ARG A 269 7.64 10.76 -17.66
N ASN A 270 6.48 11.22 -17.24
CA ASN A 270 5.74 12.29 -17.89
C ASN A 270 5.37 13.37 -16.86
N PRO A 271 5.72 14.64 -17.07
CA PRO A 271 5.43 15.71 -16.13
C PRO A 271 3.93 15.95 -15.89
N LEU A 272 3.06 15.50 -16.79
CA LEU A 272 1.60 15.62 -16.67
C LEU A 272 0.96 14.47 -15.91
N ASN A 273 1.71 13.49 -15.41
CA ASN A 273 1.15 12.45 -14.58
C ASN A 273 0.62 13.01 -13.26
N GLY A 274 -0.63 12.73 -12.92
CA GLY A 274 -1.37 13.34 -11.80
C GLY A 274 -0.81 13.01 -10.40
N ARG A 275 0.02 11.97 -10.27
CA ARG A 275 0.61 11.54 -8.99
C ARG A 275 2.11 11.81 -8.84
N ASN A 276 2.72 12.56 -9.77
CA ASN A 276 4.15 12.89 -9.64
C ASN A 276 4.48 13.62 -8.33
N PHE A 277 3.54 14.39 -7.75
CA PHE A 277 3.78 15.11 -6.50
C PHE A 277 4.14 14.16 -5.34
N GLU A 278 3.54 12.99 -5.25
CA GLU A 278 3.83 12.00 -4.20
C GLU A 278 5.02 11.09 -4.53
N TYR A 279 5.39 10.99 -5.80
CA TYR A 279 6.58 10.27 -6.24
C TYR A 279 7.84 11.14 -6.08
N ILE A 280 9.01 10.53 -6.19
CA ILE A 280 10.26 11.17 -5.74
C ILE A 280 11.00 11.86 -6.87
N SER A 281 11.29 11.13 -7.97
CA SER A 281 12.14 11.64 -9.05
C SER A 281 11.92 10.91 -10.38
N GLU A 282 12.46 11.46 -11.46
CA GLU A 282 12.69 10.75 -12.73
C GLU A 282 13.89 9.81 -12.67
N ASP A 283 14.80 10.02 -11.70
CA ASP A 283 16.00 9.23 -11.52
C ASP A 283 15.75 8.04 -10.58
N PRO A 284 15.96 6.78 -11.03
CA PRO A 284 15.67 5.59 -10.23
C PRO A 284 16.62 5.41 -9.05
N TYR A 285 17.87 5.87 -9.15
CA TYR A 285 18.85 5.77 -8.08
C TYR A 285 18.49 6.70 -6.92
N LEU A 286 18.19 7.98 -7.23
CA LEU A 286 17.71 8.94 -6.22
C LEU A 286 16.40 8.47 -5.60
N THR A 287 15.45 8.00 -6.41
CA THR A 287 14.17 7.46 -5.93
C THR A 287 14.38 6.32 -4.95
N GLY A 288 15.26 5.37 -5.28
CA GLY A 288 15.55 4.21 -4.46
C GLY A 288 16.14 4.58 -3.10
N TRP A 289 17.17 5.42 -3.08
CA TRP A 289 17.83 5.80 -1.83
C TRP A 289 16.96 6.67 -0.92
N ILE A 290 16.22 7.63 -1.48
CA ILE A 290 15.26 8.43 -0.69
C ILE A 290 14.17 7.52 -0.11
N SER A 291 13.71 6.52 -0.84
CA SER A 291 12.75 5.54 -0.32
C SER A 291 13.35 4.63 0.75
N ALA A 292 14.57 4.16 0.54
CA ALA A 292 15.27 3.29 1.50
C ALA A 292 15.38 3.95 2.88
N VAL A 293 15.79 5.22 2.95
CA VAL A 293 15.93 5.92 4.24
C VAL A 293 14.58 6.26 4.87
N GLN A 294 13.50 6.42 4.08
CA GLN A 294 12.14 6.52 4.63
C GLN A 294 11.76 5.23 5.38
N ILE A 295 12.04 4.07 4.79
CA ILE A 295 11.81 2.78 5.44
C ILE A 295 12.65 2.67 6.70
N LEU A 296 13.97 2.90 6.62
CA LEU A 296 14.88 2.81 7.75
C LEU A 296 14.45 3.71 8.92
N GLY A 297 13.95 4.92 8.63
CA GLY A 297 13.42 5.82 9.66
C GLY A 297 12.22 5.22 10.39
N MET A 298 11.23 4.69 9.67
CA MET A 298 10.03 4.08 10.27
C MET A 298 10.36 2.80 11.06
N GLU A 299 11.28 1.98 10.56
CA GLU A 299 11.71 0.73 11.22
C GLU A 299 12.31 0.95 12.62
N LYS A 300 12.82 2.14 12.93
CA LYS A 300 13.27 2.49 14.30
C LYS A 300 12.14 2.43 15.34
N SER A 301 10.90 2.40 14.89
CA SER A 301 9.71 2.27 15.74
C SER A 301 8.97 0.94 15.54
N ASP A 302 9.59 -0.07 14.93
CA ASP A 302 9.04 -1.39 14.58
C ASP A 302 7.81 -1.32 13.65
N VAL A 303 7.61 -0.20 12.95
CA VAL A 303 6.59 0.00 11.92
C VAL A 303 7.26 0.23 10.58
N THR A 304 6.54 0.09 9.47
CA THR A 304 7.19 0.15 8.15
C THR A 304 6.39 0.95 7.14
N GLY A 305 7.04 1.24 6.00
CA GLY A 305 6.38 1.74 4.80
C GLY A 305 6.03 0.61 3.83
N THR A 306 4.95 0.81 3.09
CA THR A 306 4.55 -0.02 1.96
C THR A 306 4.98 0.67 0.68
N ILE A 307 6.09 0.23 0.08
CA ILE A 307 6.58 0.83 -1.17
C ILE A 307 5.60 0.57 -2.31
N LYS A 308 5.25 1.64 -3.05
CA LYS A 308 4.17 1.60 -4.04
C LYS A 308 4.43 2.48 -5.26
N HIS A 309 3.82 2.20 -6.41
CA HIS A 309 3.01 1.04 -6.78
C HIS A 309 3.87 0.11 -7.63
N PHE A 310 4.05 -1.10 -7.22
CA PHE A 310 4.96 -2.07 -7.84
C PHE A 310 4.29 -2.83 -8.99
N CYS A 311 4.62 -2.51 -10.28
CA CYS A 311 5.53 -1.47 -10.74
C CYS A 311 4.92 -0.70 -11.92
N ALA A 312 5.66 0.31 -12.39
CA ALA A 312 5.38 1.03 -13.64
C ALA A 312 4.05 1.80 -13.69
N ASN A 313 3.49 2.25 -12.56
CA ASN A 313 2.33 3.15 -12.53
C ASN A 313 2.75 4.58 -12.87
N ASN A 314 3.06 4.84 -14.13
CA ASN A 314 3.56 6.12 -14.61
C ASN A 314 2.50 6.95 -15.35
N GLN A 315 1.24 6.51 -15.34
CA GLN A 315 0.09 7.17 -15.93
C GLN A 315 -1.16 6.89 -15.12
N GLU A 316 -1.88 7.94 -14.71
CA GLU A 316 -3.14 7.81 -13.95
C GLU A 316 -4.36 7.69 -14.86
N SER A 317 -4.32 8.28 -16.06
CA SER A 317 -5.41 8.12 -17.02
C SER A 317 -5.55 6.66 -17.44
N ASN A 318 -6.73 6.08 -17.22
CA ASN A 318 -7.03 4.68 -17.49
C ASN A 318 -6.09 3.67 -16.79
N ARG A 319 -5.65 3.98 -15.56
CA ARG A 319 -4.61 3.25 -14.83
C ARG A 319 -4.91 1.76 -14.58
N HIS A 320 -6.19 1.36 -14.63
CA HIS A 320 -6.59 -0.05 -14.46
C HIS A 320 -6.35 -0.90 -15.72
N HIS A 321 -6.26 -0.27 -16.91
CA HIS A 321 -6.22 -0.96 -18.20
C HIS A 321 -5.05 -0.55 -19.09
N VAL A 322 -4.36 0.55 -18.77
CA VAL A 322 -3.20 0.98 -19.58
C VAL A 322 -2.05 0.00 -19.38
N ASP A 323 -1.67 -0.69 -20.45
CA ASP A 323 -0.53 -1.61 -20.42
C ASP A 323 0.79 -0.83 -20.57
N ALA A 324 1.71 -1.07 -19.64
CA ALA A 324 3.06 -0.56 -19.72
C ALA A 324 3.90 -1.51 -20.59
N VAL A 325 3.91 -1.30 -21.91
CA VAL A 325 4.74 -2.06 -22.83
C VAL A 325 6.18 -1.57 -22.75
N VAL A 326 7.08 -2.42 -22.25
CA VAL A 326 8.45 -2.04 -21.90
C VAL A 326 9.43 -3.19 -22.11
N SER A 327 10.65 -2.90 -22.56
CA SER A 327 11.70 -3.93 -22.64
C SER A 327 12.14 -4.35 -21.24
N GLU A 328 12.54 -5.62 -21.08
CA GLU A 328 13.01 -6.13 -19.79
C GLU A 328 14.19 -5.30 -19.24
N ARG A 329 15.11 -4.86 -20.11
CA ARG A 329 16.21 -3.99 -19.71
C ARG A 329 15.73 -2.66 -19.13
N ALA A 330 14.82 -1.95 -19.79
CA ALA A 330 14.29 -0.69 -19.29
C ALA A 330 13.51 -0.89 -18.01
N LEU A 331 12.76 -2.00 -17.92
CA LEU A 331 12.04 -2.38 -16.70
C LEU A 331 13.02 -2.52 -15.52
N ARG A 332 14.10 -3.30 -15.67
CA ARG A 332 15.08 -3.57 -14.62
C ARG A 332 15.95 -2.36 -14.26
N GLU A 333 16.42 -1.60 -15.26
CA GLU A 333 17.35 -0.49 -15.03
C GLU A 333 16.65 0.82 -14.59
N ILE A 334 15.35 0.98 -14.87
CA ILE A 334 14.59 2.22 -14.60
C ILE A 334 13.42 1.96 -13.64
N TYR A 335 12.44 1.14 -14.05
CA TYR A 335 11.16 1.04 -13.33
C TYR A 335 11.23 0.18 -12.09
N LEU A 336 12.12 -0.80 -12.03
CA LEU A 336 12.36 -1.68 -10.88
C LEU A 336 13.54 -1.25 -10.02
N LYS A 337 14.49 -0.49 -10.57
CA LYS A 337 15.76 -0.17 -9.88
C LYS A 337 15.55 0.53 -8.52
N GLY A 338 14.61 1.45 -8.44
CA GLY A 338 14.29 2.11 -7.18
C GLY A 338 13.77 1.13 -6.12
N TYR A 339 12.90 0.21 -6.52
CA TYR A 339 12.35 -0.82 -5.64
C TYR A 339 13.43 -1.81 -5.19
N GLU A 340 14.33 -2.22 -6.09
CA GLU A 340 15.47 -3.07 -5.74
C GLU A 340 16.32 -2.43 -4.62
N ILE A 341 16.62 -1.14 -4.73
CA ILE A 341 17.36 -0.40 -3.70
C ILE A 341 16.55 -0.34 -2.39
N ALA A 342 15.27 -0.02 -2.44
CA ALA A 342 14.42 0.05 -1.24
C ALA A 342 14.30 -1.30 -0.53
N VAL A 343 14.29 -2.41 -1.27
CA VAL A 343 14.28 -3.78 -0.70
C VAL A 343 15.64 -4.13 -0.12
N LYS A 344 16.71 -4.02 -0.91
CA LYS A 344 18.05 -4.52 -0.53
C LYS A 344 18.75 -3.62 0.49
N GLU A 345 18.58 -2.29 0.39
CA GLU A 345 19.27 -1.31 1.23
C GLU A 345 18.36 -0.73 2.32
N GLY A 346 17.06 -0.57 2.02
CA GLY A 346 16.06 -0.07 2.97
C GLY A 346 15.41 -1.16 3.83
N GLY A 347 15.53 -2.42 3.45
CA GLY A 347 14.89 -3.54 4.16
C GLY A 347 13.36 -3.48 4.13
N ALA A 348 12.76 -3.01 3.03
CA ALA A 348 11.30 -2.91 2.91
C ALA A 348 10.63 -4.27 3.17
N ARG A 349 9.62 -4.28 4.07
CA ARG A 349 8.86 -5.47 4.47
C ARG A 349 7.42 -5.49 3.93
N SER A 350 6.98 -4.43 3.28
CA SER A 350 5.64 -4.30 2.71
C SER A 350 5.71 -3.65 1.33
N ILE A 351 5.01 -4.23 0.37
CA ILE A 351 4.94 -3.77 -1.02
C ILE A 351 3.49 -3.79 -1.49
N MET A 352 3.10 -2.78 -2.29
CA MET A 352 1.80 -2.72 -2.95
C MET A 352 1.98 -2.87 -4.45
N SER A 353 1.35 -3.90 -5.05
CA SER A 353 1.28 -4.06 -6.51
C SER A 353 0.40 -2.96 -7.14
N THR A 354 0.66 -2.62 -8.41
CA THR A 354 -0.11 -1.57 -9.08
C THR A 354 -1.41 -2.10 -9.70
N TYR A 355 -2.28 -1.17 -10.14
CA TYR A 355 -3.53 -1.51 -10.82
C TYR A 355 -3.35 -2.09 -12.21
N GLY A 356 -2.41 -1.55 -12.99
CA GLY A 356 -2.30 -1.82 -14.41
C GLY A 356 -1.45 -3.05 -14.75
N PRO A 357 -1.57 -3.51 -16.00
CA PRO A 357 -0.68 -4.53 -16.54
C PRO A 357 0.69 -3.99 -16.91
N VAL A 358 1.66 -4.89 -16.95
CA VAL A 358 2.96 -4.70 -17.57
C VAL A 358 3.18 -5.83 -18.55
N ASN A 359 3.41 -5.49 -19.81
CA ASN A 359 3.57 -6.47 -20.89
C ASN A 359 2.44 -7.52 -20.95
N GLY A 360 1.19 -7.06 -20.80
CA GLY A 360 -0.02 -7.85 -20.95
C GLY A 360 -0.48 -8.64 -19.71
N ILE A 361 0.25 -8.59 -18.59
CA ILE A 361 -0.12 -9.29 -17.36
C ILE A 361 -0.30 -8.26 -16.24
N TRP A 362 -1.46 -8.27 -15.56
CA TRP A 362 -1.72 -7.42 -14.41
C TRP A 362 -0.75 -7.73 -13.28
N THR A 363 -0.13 -6.69 -12.72
CA THR A 363 0.98 -6.83 -11.78
C THR A 363 0.61 -7.62 -10.52
N ALA A 364 -0.64 -7.50 -10.03
CA ALA A 364 -1.12 -8.26 -8.89
C ALA A 364 -1.13 -9.79 -9.10
N GLY A 365 -1.24 -10.25 -10.36
CA GLY A 365 -1.19 -11.67 -10.74
C GLY A 365 0.08 -12.07 -11.51
N ASN A 366 1.12 -11.24 -11.49
CA ASN A 366 2.33 -11.48 -12.28
C ASN A 366 3.40 -12.25 -11.48
N TYR A 367 3.51 -13.56 -11.74
CA TYR A 367 4.46 -14.44 -11.07
C TYR A 367 5.92 -14.02 -11.26
N ASP A 368 6.31 -13.62 -12.47
CA ASP A 368 7.69 -13.19 -12.73
C ASP A 368 8.05 -11.94 -11.95
N LEU A 369 7.11 -11.00 -11.79
CA LEU A 369 7.33 -9.80 -11.00
C LEU A 369 7.43 -10.11 -9.50
N LEU A 370 6.41 -10.80 -8.96
CA LEU A 370 6.21 -10.94 -7.52
C LEU A 370 7.03 -12.09 -6.91
N THR A 371 7.35 -13.11 -7.71
CA THR A 371 8.10 -14.26 -7.23
C THR A 371 9.47 -14.36 -7.87
N THR A 372 9.59 -14.41 -9.20
CA THR A 372 10.91 -14.59 -9.84
C THR A 372 11.86 -13.44 -9.51
N ILE A 373 11.44 -12.19 -9.74
CA ILE A 373 12.29 -11.01 -9.49
C ILE A 373 12.31 -10.66 -8.01
N LEU A 374 11.14 -10.37 -7.43
CA LEU A 374 11.08 -9.81 -6.09
C LEU A 374 11.63 -10.78 -5.03
N ARG A 375 11.13 -12.02 -5.00
CA ARG A 375 11.53 -13.00 -3.97
C ARG A 375 12.77 -13.78 -4.37
N GLY A 376 12.87 -14.20 -5.64
CA GLY A 376 13.97 -15.02 -6.13
C GLY A 376 15.28 -14.26 -6.29
N GLU A 377 15.24 -13.09 -6.97
CA GLU A 377 16.47 -12.34 -7.27
C GLU A 377 16.84 -11.34 -6.16
N TRP A 378 15.85 -10.73 -5.49
CA TRP A 378 16.12 -9.72 -4.45
C TRP A 378 16.07 -10.28 -3.03
N ASN A 379 15.69 -11.55 -2.85
CA ASN A 379 15.53 -12.21 -1.54
C ASN A 379 14.53 -11.49 -0.62
N TYR A 380 13.45 -10.96 -1.19
CA TYR A 380 12.41 -10.30 -0.42
C TYR A 380 11.61 -11.31 0.41
N ASP A 381 11.53 -11.08 1.72
CA ASP A 381 10.86 -11.93 2.70
C ASP A 381 9.62 -11.27 3.34
N GLY A 382 9.27 -10.06 2.93
CA GLY A 382 8.08 -9.37 3.37
C GLY A 382 6.80 -9.84 2.66
N PHE A 383 5.69 -9.12 2.91
CA PHE A 383 4.43 -9.41 2.25
C PHE A 383 4.09 -8.42 1.14
N VAL A 384 3.28 -8.85 0.19
CA VAL A 384 2.76 -8.05 -0.92
C VAL A 384 1.26 -7.92 -0.78
N MET A 385 0.75 -6.68 -0.79
CA MET A 385 -0.68 -6.38 -0.91
C MET A 385 -1.01 -5.85 -2.29
N THR A 386 -2.26 -5.97 -2.72
CA THR A 386 -2.74 -5.27 -3.92
C THR A 386 -2.98 -3.79 -3.63
N ASP A 387 -3.04 -2.96 -4.67
CA ASP A 387 -3.79 -1.71 -4.59
C ASP A 387 -5.30 -2.02 -4.41
N TRP A 388 -6.12 -1.01 -3.99
CA TRP A 388 -7.51 -1.21 -3.59
C TRP A 388 -8.39 -1.64 -4.77
N TRP A 389 -9.08 -2.79 -4.60
CA TRP A 389 -9.91 -3.39 -5.65
C TRP A 389 -9.18 -3.64 -6.97
N ALA A 390 -7.90 -3.97 -6.89
CA ALA A 390 -7.10 -4.30 -8.06
C ALA A 390 -7.71 -5.49 -8.81
N MET A 391 -7.53 -5.45 -10.12
CA MET A 391 -7.91 -6.56 -11.00
C MET A 391 -6.72 -7.46 -11.26
N SER A 392 -6.99 -8.69 -11.65
CA SER A 392 -6.03 -9.54 -12.34
C SER A 392 -6.68 -10.34 -13.46
N ASN A 393 -5.85 -10.93 -14.28
CA ASN A 393 -6.29 -11.77 -15.40
C ASN A 393 -5.54 -13.11 -15.37
N ARG A 394 -6.16 -14.09 -15.98
CA ARG A 394 -5.42 -15.23 -16.54
C ARG A 394 -4.87 -14.81 -17.89
N GLU A 395 -3.65 -15.19 -18.23
CA GLU A 395 -3.02 -14.76 -19.47
C GLU A 395 -3.91 -15.08 -20.68
N GLY A 396 -4.13 -14.09 -21.54
CA GLY A 396 -5.04 -14.20 -22.70
C GLY A 396 -6.52 -13.94 -22.40
N TYR A 397 -6.89 -13.64 -21.14
CA TYR A 397 -8.24 -13.29 -20.74
C TYR A 397 -8.31 -11.85 -20.23
N GLU A 398 -9.50 -11.28 -20.27
CA GLU A 398 -9.75 -9.94 -19.68
C GLU A 398 -9.61 -9.99 -18.15
N ALA A 399 -9.10 -8.90 -17.56
CA ALA A 399 -9.00 -8.78 -16.13
C ALA A 399 -10.36 -8.49 -15.48
N THR A 400 -10.59 -9.06 -14.30
CA THR A 400 -11.78 -8.80 -13.51
C THR A 400 -11.44 -8.49 -12.06
N LYS A 401 -12.39 -7.90 -11.33
CA LYS A 401 -12.26 -7.60 -9.90
C LYS A 401 -12.44 -8.83 -8.99
N THR A 402 -12.84 -9.96 -9.55
CA THR A 402 -13.11 -11.21 -8.82
C THR A 402 -12.16 -12.35 -9.22
N THR A 403 -11.24 -12.09 -10.14
CA THR A 403 -10.21 -13.05 -10.54
C THR A 403 -9.00 -12.91 -9.60
N HIS A 404 -9.02 -13.62 -8.48
CA HIS A 404 -7.96 -13.53 -7.45
C HIS A 404 -7.02 -14.75 -7.44
N ALA A 405 -7.39 -15.85 -8.05
CA ALA A 405 -6.54 -17.06 -8.13
C ALA A 405 -5.14 -16.78 -8.71
N PRO A 406 -4.96 -15.98 -9.79
CA PRO A 406 -3.64 -15.61 -10.27
C PRO A 406 -2.83 -14.79 -9.25
N MET A 407 -3.50 -13.95 -8.41
CA MET A 407 -2.83 -13.19 -7.35
C MET A 407 -2.22 -14.14 -6.31
N VAL A 408 -3.01 -15.13 -5.85
CA VAL A 408 -2.54 -16.15 -4.91
C VAL A 408 -1.32 -16.88 -5.48
N SER A 409 -1.41 -17.38 -6.71
CA SER A 409 -0.32 -18.14 -7.34
C SER A 409 0.94 -17.30 -7.55
N ALA A 410 0.78 -16.02 -7.88
CA ALA A 410 1.90 -15.12 -8.15
C ALA A 410 2.67 -14.68 -6.90
N GLY A 411 2.12 -14.87 -5.69
CA GLY A 411 2.74 -14.42 -4.44
C GLY A 411 2.35 -12.99 -4.06
N ASN A 412 1.17 -12.54 -4.50
CA ASN A 412 0.47 -11.42 -3.89
C ASN A 412 -0.24 -11.97 -2.66
N ASP A 413 0.16 -11.52 -1.46
CA ASP A 413 -0.18 -12.22 -0.22
C ASP A 413 -1.51 -11.75 0.38
N VAL A 414 -1.93 -10.51 0.09
CA VAL A 414 -3.20 -9.94 0.56
C VAL A 414 -3.90 -9.16 -0.55
N PHE A 415 -5.13 -9.54 -0.84
CA PHE A 415 -6.03 -8.73 -1.66
C PHE A 415 -6.62 -7.58 -0.84
N MET A 416 -6.50 -6.36 -1.30
CA MET A 416 -7.10 -5.15 -0.73
C MET A 416 -8.18 -4.63 -1.69
N VAL A 417 -9.43 -4.50 -1.30
CA VAL A 417 -10.05 -4.79 -0.02
C VAL A 417 -11.40 -5.48 -0.26
N CYS A 418 -11.81 -6.31 0.66
CA CYS A 418 -13.15 -6.87 0.69
C CYS A 418 -14.00 -6.24 1.80
N THR A 419 -15.28 -6.58 1.85
CA THR A 419 -16.19 -6.15 2.91
C THR A 419 -16.13 -7.08 4.11
N ASP A 420 -16.05 -8.38 3.85
CA ASP A 420 -16.00 -9.45 4.83
C ASP A 420 -15.07 -10.54 4.30
N CYS A 421 -13.95 -10.78 4.99
CA CYS A 421 -12.96 -11.77 4.57
C CYS A 421 -13.51 -13.21 4.58
N SER A 422 -14.55 -13.47 5.35
CA SER A 422 -15.18 -14.79 5.50
C SER A 422 -16.19 -15.13 4.40
N ASP A 423 -16.59 -14.18 3.56
CA ASP A 423 -17.46 -14.47 2.41
C ASP A 423 -16.69 -15.25 1.34
N MET A 424 -16.91 -16.57 1.31
CA MET A 424 -16.21 -17.48 0.39
C MET A 424 -16.72 -17.40 -1.05
N GLY A 425 -17.79 -16.65 -1.33
CA GLY A 425 -18.40 -16.49 -2.65
C GLY A 425 -18.01 -15.20 -3.39
N GLN A 426 -17.20 -14.34 -2.79
CA GLN A 426 -16.93 -13.02 -3.35
C GLN A 426 -15.89 -13.00 -4.48
N ASP A 427 -15.09 -14.06 -4.62
CA ASP A 427 -14.05 -14.23 -5.63
C ASP A 427 -13.88 -15.70 -6.05
N ASP A 428 -12.92 -15.99 -6.94
CA ASP A 428 -12.66 -17.31 -7.49
C ASP A 428 -11.66 -18.16 -6.68
N VAL A 429 -11.15 -17.71 -5.54
CA VAL A 429 -10.07 -18.38 -4.79
C VAL A 429 -10.49 -19.76 -4.30
N LYS A 430 -11.70 -19.88 -3.72
CA LYS A 430 -12.19 -21.17 -3.22
C LYS A 430 -12.40 -22.17 -4.36
N GLU A 431 -13.05 -21.75 -5.44
CA GLU A 431 -13.26 -22.58 -6.63
C GLU A 431 -11.92 -23.00 -7.25
N ALA A 432 -10.95 -22.08 -7.35
CA ALA A 432 -9.63 -22.35 -7.88
C ALA A 432 -8.83 -23.35 -7.03
N LEU A 433 -9.02 -23.34 -5.71
CA LEU A 433 -8.45 -24.32 -4.80
C LEU A 433 -9.10 -25.71 -5.02
N GLU A 434 -10.43 -25.77 -5.12
CA GLU A 434 -11.18 -27.00 -5.30
C GLU A 434 -10.89 -27.68 -6.65
N ASN A 435 -10.67 -26.90 -7.72
CA ASN A 435 -10.34 -27.42 -9.05
C ASN A 435 -8.84 -27.62 -9.31
N GLY A 436 -7.97 -27.24 -8.36
CA GLY A 436 -6.51 -27.42 -8.43
C GLY A 436 -5.77 -26.38 -9.28
N GLU A 437 -6.41 -25.28 -9.66
CA GLU A 437 -5.73 -24.14 -10.32
C GLU A 437 -4.70 -23.51 -9.38
N ILE A 438 -5.07 -23.32 -8.12
CA ILE A 438 -4.14 -22.98 -7.03
C ILE A 438 -4.01 -24.17 -6.06
N THR A 439 -2.98 -24.17 -5.24
CA THR A 439 -2.76 -25.21 -4.24
C THR A 439 -2.88 -24.65 -2.83
N ARG A 440 -3.12 -25.54 -1.86
CA ARG A 440 -3.02 -25.18 -0.45
C ARG A 440 -1.64 -24.60 -0.12
N GLY A 441 -0.55 -25.11 -0.76
CA GLY A 441 0.80 -24.58 -0.60
C GLY A 441 0.94 -23.12 -1.01
N ASP A 442 0.24 -22.69 -2.07
CA ASP A 442 0.23 -21.29 -2.50
C ASP A 442 -0.40 -20.38 -1.43
N LEU A 443 -1.55 -20.78 -0.86
CA LEU A 443 -2.21 -20.07 0.24
C LEU A 443 -1.37 -20.06 1.52
N GLN A 444 -0.73 -21.19 1.86
CA GLN A 444 0.14 -21.31 3.03
C GLN A 444 1.36 -20.39 2.92
N ARG A 445 2.00 -20.33 1.75
CA ARG A 445 3.09 -19.39 1.48
C ARG A 445 2.64 -17.94 1.73
N ASN A 446 1.51 -17.54 1.16
CA ASN A 446 0.99 -16.18 1.33
C ASN A 446 0.66 -15.89 2.80
N ALA A 447 -0.01 -16.83 3.48
CA ALA A 447 -0.32 -16.70 4.91
C ALA A 447 0.96 -16.57 5.75
N MET A 448 2.00 -17.38 5.50
CA MET A 448 3.27 -17.29 6.21
C MET A 448 3.94 -15.91 6.03
N ASN A 449 3.90 -15.33 4.83
CA ASN A 449 4.44 -14.00 4.59
C ASN A 449 3.71 -12.91 5.41
N VAL A 450 2.37 -12.96 5.43
CA VAL A 450 1.55 -12.05 6.25
C VAL A 450 1.83 -12.22 7.74
N LEU A 451 1.90 -13.45 8.21
CA LEU A 451 2.15 -13.76 9.62
C LEU A 451 3.57 -13.39 10.06
N HIS A 452 4.59 -13.60 9.21
CA HIS A 452 5.95 -13.11 9.48
C HIS A 452 5.98 -11.59 9.59
N PHE A 453 5.26 -10.89 8.71
CA PHE A 453 5.13 -9.44 8.81
C PHE A 453 4.52 -9.03 10.16
N ILE A 454 3.38 -9.63 10.54
CA ILE A 454 2.69 -9.34 11.80
C ILE A 454 3.59 -9.60 13.01
N LEU A 455 4.37 -10.68 13.02
CA LEU A 455 5.34 -10.98 14.08
C LEU A 455 6.42 -9.90 14.25
N GLY A 456 6.72 -9.15 13.20
CA GLY A 456 7.66 -8.03 13.20
C GLY A 456 7.03 -6.67 13.50
N THR A 457 5.74 -6.59 13.89
CA THR A 457 5.03 -5.33 14.16
C THR A 457 4.60 -5.19 15.62
N PRO A 458 4.29 -3.97 16.08
CA PRO A 458 3.75 -3.77 17.43
C PRO A 458 2.39 -4.44 17.67
N SER A 459 1.63 -4.78 16.62
CA SER A 459 0.31 -5.43 16.76
C SER A 459 0.36 -6.72 17.56
N ILE A 460 1.34 -7.59 17.29
CA ILE A 460 1.47 -8.85 18.03
C ILE A 460 1.81 -8.59 19.50
N LEU A 461 2.67 -7.60 19.79
CA LEU A 461 3.05 -7.26 21.17
C LEU A 461 1.87 -6.69 21.94
N ARG A 462 1.06 -5.83 21.31
CA ARG A 462 -0.20 -5.33 21.90
C ARG A 462 -1.19 -6.46 22.18
N PHE A 463 -1.38 -7.33 21.20
CA PHE A 463 -2.31 -8.47 21.33
C PHE A 463 -1.91 -9.41 22.47
N LEU A 464 -0.61 -9.62 22.69
CA LEU A 464 -0.07 -10.45 23.77
C LEU A 464 0.12 -9.71 25.10
N ASP A 465 -0.31 -8.45 25.20
CA ASP A 465 -0.09 -7.57 26.37
C ASP A 465 1.40 -7.46 26.77
N ARG A 466 2.29 -7.33 25.78
CA ARG A 466 3.75 -7.24 25.95
C ARG A 466 4.33 -5.87 25.62
N ILE A 467 3.49 -4.83 25.46
CA ILE A 467 3.94 -3.44 25.37
C ILE A 467 4.11 -2.84 26.77
N SER A 468 4.92 -1.78 26.89
CA SER A 468 5.13 -1.09 28.17
C SER A 468 3.89 -0.32 28.62
N GLU A 469 3.74 -0.09 29.94
CA GLU A 469 2.66 0.74 30.47
C GLU A 469 2.75 2.18 29.94
N GLU A 470 3.96 2.72 29.77
CA GLU A 470 4.18 4.04 29.18
C GLU A 470 3.63 4.12 27.74
N GLU A 471 3.82 3.06 26.95
CA GLU A 471 3.27 2.97 25.58
C GLU A 471 1.74 2.88 25.60
N LYS A 472 1.16 2.12 26.52
CA LYS A 472 -0.30 2.04 26.69
C LYS A 472 -0.89 3.41 27.01
N GLU A 473 -0.33 4.10 28.03
CA GLU A 473 -0.75 5.44 28.42
C GLU A 473 -0.62 6.44 27.26
N ALA A 474 0.48 6.40 26.51
CA ALA A 474 0.68 7.28 25.36
C ALA A 474 -0.36 7.01 24.25
N GLN A 475 -0.70 5.76 24.01
CA GLN A 475 -1.72 5.37 23.02
C GLN A 475 -3.14 5.75 23.46
N GLU A 476 -3.44 5.73 24.76
CA GLU A 476 -4.73 6.18 25.29
C GLU A 476 -4.90 7.70 25.19
N GLN A 477 -3.80 8.46 25.32
CA GLN A 477 -3.83 9.93 25.23
C GLN A 477 -3.94 10.48 23.80
N MET A 478 -3.62 9.67 22.78
CA MET A 478 -3.60 10.13 21.37
C MET A 478 -4.97 10.21 20.72
N GLY A 479 -6.02 9.71 21.35
CA GLY A 479 -7.33 9.68 20.71
C GLY A 479 -8.17 10.92 21.02
N ASP A 480 -8.50 11.74 20.02
CA ASP A 480 -9.79 12.45 19.98
C ASP A 480 -10.97 11.46 19.83
N ASN A 481 -10.68 10.17 19.87
CA ASN A 481 -11.65 9.12 19.89
C ASN A 481 -11.97 8.82 21.35
N ASP A 482 -12.97 9.49 21.87
CA ASP A 482 -13.56 9.25 23.19
C ASP A 482 -14.23 7.85 23.31
N PHE A 483 -13.88 6.90 22.42
CA PHE A 483 -14.52 5.57 22.38
C PHE A 483 -13.59 4.48 21.86
N VAL A 484 -13.81 3.27 22.35
CA VAL A 484 -13.23 2.03 21.80
C VAL A 484 -14.23 1.44 20.81
N ALA A 485 -13.82 1.25 19.57
CA ALA A 485 -14.70 0.78 18.49
C ALA A 485 -15.41 -0.55 18.83
N ALA A 486 -14.73 -1.47 19.51
CA ALA A 486 -15.28 -2.76 19.93
C ALA A 486 -16.38 -2.65 20.98
N ASP A 487 -16.48 -1.54 21.72
CA ASP A 487 -17.47 -1.33 22.77
C ASP A 487 -18.72 -0.60 22.28
N LEU A 488 -18.73 -0.17 21.02
CA LEU A 488 -19.86 0.56 20.45
C LEU A 488 -21.03 -0.34 20.11
N VAL A 489 -22.23 0.11 20.47
CA VAL A 489 -23.44 -0.45 19.90
C VAL A 489 -23.46 -0.13 18.40
N THR A 490 -23.52 -1.16 17.58
CA THR A 490 -23.55 -1.02 16.12
C THR A 490 -24.96 -1.30 15.59
N TYR A 491 -25.41 -0.46 14.67
CA TYR A 491 -26.71 -0.56 14.00
C TYR A 491 -26.48 -0.91 12.53
N GLU A 492 -27.14 -1.98 12.09
CA GLU A 492 -27.01 -2.49 10.71
C GLU A 492 -28.10 -1.93 9.80
N ALA A 493 -27.78 -1.80 8.53
CA ALA A 493 -28.75 -1.39 7.52
C ALA A 493 -29.80 -2.46 7.27
N ASP A 494 -31.05 -2.03 7.06
CA ASP A 494 -32.13 -2.90 6.60
C ASP A 494 -31.81 -3.44 5.19
N PRO A 495 -31.77 -4.77 5.00
CA PRO A 495 -31.41 -5.35 3.70
C PRO A 495 -32.34 -4.96 2.54
N ALA A 496 -33.61 -4.61 2.84
CA ALA A 496 -34.57 -4.25 1.80
C ALA A 496 -34.48 -2.78 1.37
N THR A 497 -34.18 -1.88 2.31
CA THR A 497 -34.21 -0.43 2.05
C THR A 497 -32.81 0.19 2.00
N GLY A 498 -31.83 -0.41 2.68
CA GLY A 498 -30.51 0.18 2.88
C GLY A 498 -30.48 1.25 4.00
N ASP A 499 -31.61 1.53 4.66
CA ASP A 499 -31.70 2.51 5.73
C ASP A 499 -31.14 1.93 7.03
N VAL A 500 -30.43 2.75 7.83
CA VAL A 500 -30.06 2.41 9.21
C VAL A 500 -30.95 3.16 10.18
N VAL A 501 -31.55 2.46 11.13
CA VAL A 501 -32.43 3.06 12.14
C VAL A 501 -31.81 2.89 13.52
N ILE A 502 -31.54 4.01 14.20
CA ILE A 502 -30.90 4.08 15.51
C ILE A 502 -31.92 4.59 16.51
N ASP A 503 -32.10 3.88 17.62
CA ASP A 503 -32.89 4.38 18.77
C ASP A 503 -31.97 5.21 19.67
N ALA A 504 -32.11 6.54 19.58
CA ALA A 504 -31.34 7.51 20.34
C ALA A 504 -32.08 8.03 21.59
N SER A 505 -33.22 7.43 21.97
CA SER A 505 -34.06 7.91 23.05
C SER A 505 -33.39 7.88 24.44
N ALA A 506 -32.38 7.02 24.60
CA ALA A 506 -31.61 6.90 25.85
C ALA A 506 -30.30 7.69 25.84
N TRP A 507 -29.98 8.42 24.76
CA TRP A 507 -28.73 9.16 24.63
C TRP A 507 -28.66 10.34 25.60
N ASN A 508 -27.46 10.60 26.10
CA ASN A 508 -27.20 11.72 27.02
C ASN A 508 -27.01 13.03 26.25
N THR A 509 -28.06 13.80 26.10
CA THR A 509 -28.08 15.04 25.33
C THR A 509 -27.66 16.28 26.12
N LYS A 510 -26.97 16.12 27.26
CA LYS A 510 -26.45 17.26 28.04
C LYS A 510 -25.40 18.05 27.25
N LYS A 511 -25.41 19.36 27.46
CA LYS A 511 -24.41 20.27 26.88
C LYS A 511 -22.99 19.78 27.13
N GLY A 512 -22.18 19.74 26.06
CA GLY A 512 -20.77 19.32 26.08
C GLY A 512 -20.57 17.81 26.01
N ASN A 513 -21.66 17.01 26.00
CA ASN A 513 -21.57 15.57 25.81
C ASN A 513 -21.56 15.19 24.33
N SER A 514 -21.02 14.02 24.05
CA SER A 514 -21.11 13.34 22.75
C SER A 514 -21.63 11.93 22.94
N GLU A 515 -22.48 11.50 22.02
CA GLU A 515 -22.93 10.12 21.93
C GLU A 515 -22.46 9.53 20.59
N VAL A 516 -22.00 8.28 20.64
CA VAL A 516 -21.37 7.60 19.50
C VAL A 516 -21.97 6.22 19.32
N CYS A 517 -22.17 5.81 18.07
CA CYS A 517 -22.52 4.43 17.73
C CYS A 517 -21.83 4.00 16.43
N GLY A 518 -21.66 2.70 16.26
CA GLY A 518 -21.28 2.11 14.99
C GLY A 518 -22.48 2.06 14.04
N VAL A 519 -22.20 2.19 12.75
CA VAL A 519 -23.19 2.09 11.67
C VAL A 519 -22.62 1.20 10.58
N THR A 520 -23.34 0.13 10.22
CA THR A 520 -22.96 -0.72 9.10
C THR A 520 -23.98 -0.54 7.96
N ILE A 521 -23.53 -0.04 6.82
CA ILE A 521 -24.31 0.04 5.58
C ILE A 521 -24.04 -1.19 4.72
N LEU A 522 -24.98 -1.50 3.82
CA LEU A 522 -24.80 -2.62 2.89
C LEU A 522 -23.73 -2.27 1.85
N ALA A 523 -22.87 -3.21 1.51
CA ALA A 523 -21.77 -3.00 0.57
C ALA A 523 -22.25 -2.62 -0.84
N ASP A 524 -23.40 -3.14 -1.26
CA ASP A 524 -24.05 -2.79 -2.52
C ASP A 524 -24.91 -1.50 -2.44
N LYS A 525 -24.91 -0.84 -1.29
CA LYS A 525 -25.67 0.39 -1.00
C LYS A 525 -24.74 1.53 -0.56
N MET A 526 -23.47 1.48 -0.91
CA MET A 526 -22.59 2.64 -0.78
C MET A 526 -23.13 3.77 -1.65
N GLY A 527 -23.25 4.97 -1.08
CA GLY A 527 -23.89 6.10 -1.79
C GLY A 527 -24.02 7.32 -0.91
N THR A 528 -24.79 8.30 -1.37
CA THR A 528 -25.11 9.50 -0.59
C THR A 528 -26.24 9.22 0.39
N TYR A 529 -26.00 9.55 1.65
CA TYR A 529 -26.96 9.38 2.74
C TYR A 529 -27.44 10.70 3.28
N ASP A 530 -28.71 10.75 3.66
CA ASP A 530 -29.31 11.81 4.49
C ASP A 530 -29.49 11.30 5.91
N ILE A 531 -29.33 12.17 6.91
CA ILE A 531 -29.72 11.91 8.28
C ILE A 531 -31.05 12.57 8.57
N GLU A 532 -32.02 11.80 9.07
CA GLU A 532 -33.29 12.30 9.64
C GLU A 532 -33.23 12.06 11.15
N ILE A 533 -33.38 13.12 11.96
CA ILE A 533 -33.36 13.03 13.43
C ILE A 533 -34.69 13.50 13.98
N GLU A 534 -35.32 12.67 14.82
CA GLU A 534 -36.47 13.06 15.64
C GLU A 534 -35.99 13.79 16.90
N MET A 535 -36.42 15.03 17.07
CA MET A 535 -35.97 15.94 18.13
C MET A 535 -37.16 16.56 18.85
N LYS A 536 -37.02 16.74 20.17
CA LYS A 536 -37.99 17.43 20.99
C LYS A 536 -37.28 18.28 22.06
N SER A 537 -37.91 19.40 22.46
CA SER A 537 -37.47 20.22 23.56
C SER A 537 -38.66 20.89 24.25
N ASP A 538 -38.68 20.87 25.56
CA ASP A 538 -39.71 21.58 26.35
C ASP A 538 -39.45 23.08 26.46
N LEU A 539 -38.35 23.58 25.88
CA LEU A 539 -37.99 24.99 25.92
C LEU A 539 -38.84 25.84 24.95
N GLU A 540 -38.86 27.15 25.20
CA GLU A 540 -39.57 28.13 24.41
C GLU A 540 -38.87 28.45 23.08
N ASP A 541 -39.56 29.05 22.13
CA ASP A 541 -39.15 29.34 20.75
C ASP A 541 -37.82 30.11 20.59
N LEU A 542 -37.36 30.79 21.65
CA LEU A 542 -36.10 31.55 21.60
C LEU A 542 -34.88 30.70 21.96
N ALA A 543 -35.07 29.48 22.47
CA ALA A 543 -33.98 28.59 22.72
C ALA A 543 -33.29 28.17 21.41
N GLN A 544 -31.96 28.06 21.42
CA GLN A 544 -31.17 27.51 20.32
C GLN A 544 -30.46 26.26 20.78
N LEU A 545 -30.72 25.17 20.09
CA LEU A 545 -30.26 23.82 20.45
C LEU A 545 -29.42 23.24 19.32
N PRO A 546 -28.11 23.59 19.27
CA PRO A 546 -27.23 23.10 18.22
C PRO A 546 -26.77 21.67 18.52
N VAL A 547 -26.80 20.85 17.48
CA VAL A 547 -26.25 19.49 17.44
C VAL A 547 -25.27 19.41 16.27
N THR A 548 -24.03 19.04 16.54
CA THR A 548 -23.06 18.79 15.49
C THR A 548 -23.04 17.30 15.18
N VAL A 549 -23.15 16.98 13.90
CA VAL A 549 -23.18 15.62 13.38
C VAL A 549 -21.82 15.30 12.77
N TYR A 550 -21.20 14.23 13.23
CA TYR A 550 -19.96 13.70 12.69
C TYR A 550 -20.23 12.32 12.09
N ILE A 551 -19.59 12.03 10.98
CA ILE A 551 -19.39 10.68 10.46
C ILE A 551 -17.89 10.45 10.41
N ASP A 552 -17.42 9.37 11.03
CA ASP A 552 -16.01 9.01 11.11
C ASP A 552 -15.13 10.16 11.65
N ASN A 553 -15.64 10.83 12.69
CA ASN A 553 -15.09 12.05 13.32
C ASN A 553 -14.97 13.28 12.40
N ILE A 554 -15.48 13.23 11.18
CA ILE A 554 -15.56 14.39 10.28
C ILE A 554 -16.89 15.09 10.48
N VAL A 555 -16.86 16.39 10.77
CA VAL A 555 -18.09 17.20 10.82
C VAL A 555 -18.77 17.16 9.45
N LYS A 556 -19.97 16.62 9.41
CA LYS A 556 -20.79 16.60 8.18
C LYS A 556 -21.78 17.74 8.14
N THR A 557 -22.44 18.00 9.25
CA THR A 557 -23.45 19.07 9.32
C THR A 557 -23.65 19.53 10.76
N MET A 558 -24.30 20.68 10.90
CA MET A 558 -24.81 21.18 12.17
C MET A 558 -26.31 21.43 12.03
N ILE A 559 -27.06 20.88 12.99
CA ILE A 559 -28.50 21.09 13.11
C ILE A 559 -28.72 22.01 14.29
N SER A 560 -29.42 23.10 14.12
CA SER A 560 -29.84 23.97 15.21
C SER A 560 -31.36 24.12 15.16
N ILE A 561 -32.02 23.59 16.18
CA ILE A 561 -33.47 23.75 16.32
C ILE A 561 -33.77 24.83 17.36
N ARG A 562 -34.99 25.36 17.32
CA ARG A 562 -35.56 26.17 18.40
C ARG A 562 -36.23 25.27 19.42
N GLY A 563 -36.59 25.82 20.57
CA GLY A 563 -37.45 25.11 21.51
C GLY A 563 -38.77 24.70 20.83
N THR A 564 -39.23 23.46 21.08
CA THR A 564 -40.41 22.89 20.40
C THR A 564 -41.63 22.84 21.27
N LYS A 565 -41.53 23.34 22.52
CA LYS A 565 -42.66 23.33 23.52
C LYS A 565 -43.22 21.93 23.77
N GLY A 566 -42.34 20.93 23.76
CA GLY A 566 -42.69 19.53 24.00
C GLY A 566 -43.17 18.79 22.74
N GLU A 567 -43.19 19.38 21.59
CA GLU A 567 -43.58 18.71 20.35
C GLU A 567 -42.39 18.05 19.65
N TRP A 568 -42.60 16.84 19.10
CA TRP A 568 -41.61 16.14 18.28
C TRP A 568 -41.57 16.73 16.89
N ILE A 569 -40.37 17.08 16.46
CA ILE A 569 -40.09 17.53 15.08
C ILE A 569 -39.06 16.58 14.41
N LYS A 570 -38.95 16.64 13.11
CA LYS A 570 -37.95 15.93 12.32
C LYS A 570 -37.10 16.92 11.55
N GLU A 571 -35.79 16.75 11.67
CA GLU A 571 -34.81 17.49 10.90
C GLU A 571 -34.05 16.54 9.98
N THR A 572 -33.87 16.97 8.72
CA THR A 572 -33.15 16.20 7.72
C THR A 572 -31.97 16.98 7.17
N ARG A 573 -30.80 16.35 7.08
CA ARG A 573 -29.58 16.95 6.53
C ARG A 573 -28.83 15.96 5.66
N ASP A 574 -28.09 16.48 4.69
CA ASP A 574 -27.17 15.73 3.86
C ASP A 574 -25.90 15.34 4.66
N LEU A 575 -25.51 14.08 4.61
CA LEU A 575 -24.28 13.57 5.19
C LEU A 575 -23.17 13.35 4.16
N GLY A 576 -23.50 13.48 2.86
CA GLY A 576 -22.57 13.18 1.79
C GLY A 576 -22.45 11.68 1.49
N PHE A 577 -21.42 11.34 0.76
CA PHE A 577 -21.17 9.98 0.28
C PHE A 577 -20.50 9.12 1.37
N PHE A 578 -20.99 7.91 1.54
CA PHE A 578 -20.44 6.89 2.41
C PHE A 578 -19.65 5.88 1.58
N PHE A 579 -18.37 5.74 1.90
CA PHE A 579 -17.46 4.78 1.30
C PHE A 579 -17.19 3.64 2.29
N GLY A 580 -17.39 2.40 1.84
CA GLY A 580 -17.23 1.24 2.70
C GLY A 580 -18.43 1.00 3.62
N PRO A 581 -18.49 -0.17 4.25
CA PRO A 581 -19.68 -0.59 4.99
C PRO A 581 -19.74 -0.05 6.43
N ASN A 582 -18.61 0.24 7.07
CA ASN A 582 -18.55 0.54 8.50
C ASN A 582 -18.20 1.99 8.75
N HIS A 583 -19.05 2.66 9.55
CA HIS A 583 -18.93 4.07 9.90
C HIS A 583 -19.23 4.29 11.38
N TYR A 584 -18.86 5.46 11.89
CA TYR A 584 -19.20 5.93 13.23
C TYR A 584 -20.05 7.19 13.13
N LEU A 585 -21.26 7.15 13.68
CA LEU A 585 -22.08 8.34 13.89
C LEU A 585 -21.78 8.89 15.28
N LYS A 586 -21.37 10.17 15.37
CA LYS A 586 -21.24 10.91 16.62
C LYS A 586 -22.10 12.16 16.58
N LEU A 587 -22.88 12.39 17.63
CA LEU A 587 -23.59 13.64 17.86
C LEU A 587 -22.99 14.37 19.06
N TYR A 588 -22.61 15.63 18.88
CA TYR A 588 -22.19 16.53 19.94
C TYR A 588 -23.29 17.54 20.27
N PHE A 589 -23.60 17.73 21.54
CA PHE A 589 -24.69 18.59 22.01
C PHE A 589 -24.17 19.91 22.55
N GLY A 590 -24.50 21.02 21.88
CA GLY A 590 -24.06 22.37 22.26
C GLY A 590 -24.93 23.07 23.32
N ALA A 591 -26.09 22.52 23.69
CA ALA A 591 -26.99 23.08 24.68
C ALA A 591 -27.73 21.98 25.45
N ASN A 592 -28.34 22.34 26.61
CA ASN A 592 -29.22 21.46 27.39
C ASN A 592 -30.66 21.59 26.90
N GLY A 593 -31.48 20.57 27.20
CA GLY A 593 -32.92 20.61 27.00
C GLY A 593 -33.41 20.00 25.69
N LEU A 594 -32.54 19.20 25.03
CA LEU A 594 -32.89 18.42 23.86
C LEU A 594 -33.20 16.97 24.27
N GLU A 595 -34.23 16.38 23.70
CA GLU A 595 -34.51 14.96 23.69
C GLU A 595 -34.48 14.44 22.25
N LEU A 596 -33.93 13.24 22.06
CA LEU A 596 -33.90 12.54 20.79
C LEU A 596 -34.89 11.37 20.77
N GLY A 597 -35.45 11.12 19.60
CA GLY A 597 -36.18 9.92 19.28
C GLY A 597 -35.33 8.98 18.41
N LYS A 598 -35.85 8.66 17.22
CA LYS A 598 -35.12 7.86 16.24
C LYS A 598 -34.24 8.72 15.35
N ILE A 599 -33.08 8.18 15.04
CA ILE A 599 -32.22 8.66 13.97
C ILE A 599 -32.32 7.67 12.82
N ARG A 600 -32.48 8.16 11.60
CA ARG A 600 -32.50 7.33 10.42
C ARG A 600 -31.45 7.85 9.43
N LEU A 601 -30.54 6.97 9.03
CA LEU A 601 -29.69 7.22 7.88
C LEU A 601 -30.36 6.63 6.65
N LYS A 602 -30.67 7.47 5.70
CA LYS A 602 -31.42 7.14 4.49
C LYS A 602 -30.54 7.19 3.27
N LEU A 603 -30.47 6.11 2.50
CA LEU A 603 -29.86 6.14 1.18
C LEU A 603 -30.71 7.01 0.24
N ARG A 604 -30.06 7.96 -0.41
CA ARG A 604 -30.73 8.85 -1.37
C ARG A 604 -31.03 8.10 -2.67
N GLU A 605 -32.29 8.06 -3.09
CA GLU A 605 -32.70 7.41 -4.34
C GLU A 605 -32.04 8.04 -5.58
N GLY A 606 -31.62 7.20 -6.54
CA GLY A 606 -31.09 7.64 -7.85
C GLY A 606 -29.58 7.78 -7.93
N MET A 607 -28.83 7.47 -6.86
CA MET A 607 -27.37 7.31 -6.92
C MET A 607 -27.05 5.82 -6.80
N GLU A 608 -27.17 5.10 -7.90
CA GLU A 608 -26.65 3.74 -7.95
C GLU A 608 -25.15 3.75 -7.72
N VAL A 609 -24.76 2.86 -6.82
CA VAL A 609 -23.42 2.47 -6.44
C VAL A 609 -22.47 2.40 -7.64
N LEU A 610 -21.24 2.88 -7.44
CA LEU A 610 -20.10 2.69 -8.36
C LEU A 610 -19.73 1.19 -8.64
N SER A 611 -20.57 0.22 -8.23
CA SER A 611 -20.39 -1.20 -8.50
C SER A 611 -20.90 -1.67 -9.86
N LYS A 612 -21.50 -0.78 -10.67
CA LYS A 612 -21.89 -1.07 -12.06
C LYS A 612 -21.28 -0.02 -13.01
N HIS A 613 -19.99 0.00 -13.15
CA HIS A 613 -19.36 0.33 -14.41
C HIS A 613 -19.01 -1.00 -15.10
N GLU A 614 -20.04 -1.67 -15.63
CA GLU A 614 -19.95 -2.33 -16.90
C GLU A 614 -19.88 -1.23 -17.95
N GLU A 615 -18.69 -1.00 -18.44
CA GLU A 615 -18.25 -0.66 -19.80
C GLU A 615 -16.82 -0.15 -19.79
#